data_4734c2dc5ff2604281f50292844bed32
#
_entry.id   4734c2dc5ff2604281f50292844bed32
#
_cell.length_a   1.000
_cell.length_b   1.000
_cell.length_c   1.000
_cell.angle_alpha   90.00
_cell.angle_beta   90.00
_cell.angle_gamma   90.00
#
_symmetry.space_group_name_H-M   'P 1'
#
loop_
_entity.id
_entity.type
_entity.pdbx_description
1 polymer ?
#
loop_
_entity_poly.entity_id
_entity_poly.type
_entity_poly.pdbx_seq_one_letter_code
_entity_poly.pdbx_strand_id
1 'polypeptide(L)'
;MELRQLRYFLAVAEERNLTRAADLVGIRPTSLSQQIIALERELGAALFVRTAAGMSVTPAGLRLVPHARAAVDATRWAQRSVRESHVLRVAVTPGAPPQFAAAIWQAAGDPVAEITDMQTAEQLSALRAGTLDAGVLLLPADLAGLEHAVVADVELGVVVADGHRLAQQQALRWTDLEGSALLWFARSAAPGYYDAVRESWTRAGWQPAAIRESSPRRALFTAELGFGGDVLALRPAWDVRPGDGLSWIPFAAEAARIRYALVWNTADSAAARYREIAADLACAVPPQAHPVPPRGQDARRSAQLESDRVAP
;
A
#
# COMPACT_ATOMS: atom_id res chain seq x y z
N MET A 1 -13.89 -30.77 -15.12
CA MET A 1 -13.79 -29.54 -14.28
C MET A 1 -14.01 -28.31 -15.16
N GLU A 2 -15.03 -27.54 -14.84
CA GLU A 2 -15.39 -26.34 -15.61
C GLU A 2 -15.04 -25.07 -14.83
N LEU A 3 -14.74 -23.99 -15.54
CA LEU A 3 -14.42 -22.69 -14.94
C LEU A 3 -15.53 -22.18 -14.02
N ARG A 4 -16.80 -22.45 -14.39
CA ARG A 4 -17.97 -22.09 -13.57
C ARG A 4 -17.91 -22.78 -12.20
N GLN A 5 -17.51 -24.06 -12.15
CA GLN A 5 -17.37 -24.81 -10.91
C GLN A 5 -16.27 -24.23 -10.02
N LEU A 6 -15.15 -23.77 -10.59
CA LEU A 6 -14.07 -23.11 -9.85
C LEU A 6 -14.54 -21.77 -9.25
N ARG A 7 -15.34 -20.99 -9.99
CA ARG A 7 -15.94 -19.74 -9.47
C ARG A 7 -16.87 -20.02 -8.29
N TYR A 8 -17.69 -21.07 -8.37
CA TYR A 8 -18.59 -21.49 -7.30
C TYR A 8 -17.82 -21.96 -6.07
N PHE A 9 -16.76 -22.76 -6.29
CA PHE A 9 -15.88 -23.20 -5.22
C PHE A 9 -15.26 -22.02 -4.47
N LEU A 10 -14.72 -21.03 -5.19
CA LEU A 10 -14.11 -19.83 -4.59
C LEU A 10 -15.14 -19.01 -3.78
N ALA A 11 -16.34 -18.81 -4.31
CA ALA A 11 -17.41 -18.11 -3.58
C ALA A 11 -17.76 -18.80 -2.25
N VAL A 12 -17.86 -20.14 -2.25
CA VAL A 12 -18.14 -20.89 -0.99
C VAL A 12 -16.95 -20.83 -0.04
N ALA A 13 -15.72 -20.85 -0.54
CA ALA A 13 -14.51 -20.75 0.27
C ALA A 13 -14.37 -19.40 0.98
N GLU A 14 -14.75 -18.32 0.32
CA GLU A 14 -14.74 -16.94 0.85
C GLU A 14 -15.88 -16.72 1.86
N GLU A 15 -17.11 -17.04 1.47
CA GLU A 15 -18.29 -16.78 2.30
C GLU A 15 -18.44 -17.75 3.48
N ARG A 16 -17.84 -18.92 3.42
CA ARG A 16 -18.00 -20.02 4.41
C ARG A 16 -19.46 -20.34 4.72
N ASN A 17 -20.35 -19.90 3.83
CA ASN A 17 -21.79 -20.05 3.93
C ASN A 17 -22.39 -20.28 2.55
N LEU A 18 -23.06 -21.42 2.36
CA LEU A 18 -23.56 -21.84 1.05
C LEU A 18 -24.64 -20.90 0.52
N THR A 19 -25.50 -20.39 1.39
CA THR A 19 -26.60 -19.49 0.99
C THR A 19 -26.03 -18.14 0.53
N ARG A 20 -25.15 -17.51 1.31
CA ARG A 20 -24.51 -16.26 0.93
C ARG A 20 -23.68 -16.40 -0.34
N ALA A 21 -22.93 -17.51 -0.48
CA ALA A 21 -22.20 -17.79 -1.71
C ALA A 21 -23.12 -17.95 -2.92
N ALA A 22 -24.29 -18.57 -2.75
CA ALA A 22 -25.27 -18.72 -3.82
C ALA A 22 -25.88 -17.38 -4.25
N ASP A 23 -26.19 -16.52 -3.29
CA ASP A 23 -26.66 -15.14 -3.55
C ASP A 23 -25.60 -14.34 -4.31
N LEU A 24 -24.32 -14.43 -3.89
CA LEU A 24 -23.20 -13.75 -4.55
C LEU A 24 -23.03 -14.16 -6.02
N VAL A 25 -23.21 -15.45 -6.34
CA VAL A 25 -23.06 -15.97 -7.70
C VAL A 25 -24.37 -16.03 -8.50
N GLY A 26 -25.47 -15.57 -7.92
CA GLY A 26 -26.78 -15.42 -8.59
C GLY A 26 -27.48 -16.74 -8.93
N ILE A 27 -27.33 -17.80 -8.09
CA ILE A 27 -28.00 -19.09 -8.28
C ILE A 27 -28.68 -19.58 -7.00
N ARG A 28 -29.48 -20.63 -7.14
CA ARG A 28 -30.13 -21.28 -5.97
C ARG A 28 -29.09 -22.05 -5.14
N PRO A 29 -29.19 -22.03 -3.78
CA PRO A 29 -28.28 -22.78 -2.91
C PRO A 29 -28.20 -24.28 -3.21
N THR A 30 -29.34 -24.89 -3.60
CA THR A 30 -29.37 -26.30 -4.02
C THR A 30 -28.56 -26.56 -5.28
N SER A 31 -28.63 -25.67 -6.26
CA SER A 31 -27.83 -25.77 -7.49
C SER A 31 -26.35 -25.59 -7.20
N LEU A 32 -25.98 -24.61 -6.34
CA LEU A 32 -24.60 -24.41 -5.93
C LEU A 32 -24.05 -25.67 -5.23
N SER A 33 -24.82 -26.25 -4.29
CA SER A 33 -24.43 -27.48 -3.58
C SER A 33 -24.17 -28.63 -4.56
N GLN A 34 -25.03 -28.83 -5.56
CA GLN A 34 -24.86 -29.87 -6.56
C GLN A 34 -23.59 -29.66 -7.42
N GLN A 35 -23.26 -28.39 -7.77
CA GLN A 35 -22.05 -28.09 -8.53
C GLN A 35 -20.78 -28.34 -7.70
N ILE A 36 -20.80 -28.04 -6.41
CA ILE A 36 -19.68 -28.34 -5.50
C ILE A 36 -19.50 -29.87 -5.39
N ILE A 37 -20.57 -30.63 -5.15
CA ILE A 37 -20.52 -32.09 -5.08
C ILE A 37 -20.00 -32.70 -6.40
N ALA A 38 -20.42 -32.17 -7.55
CA ALA A 38 -19.91 -32.61 -8.85
C ALA A 38 -18.41 -32.36 -9.00
N LEU A 39 -17.92 -31.19 -8.57
CA LEU A 39 -16.50 -30.87 -8.58
C LEU A 39 -15.70 -31.79 -7.62
N GLU A 40 -16.17 -32.02 -6.41
CA GLU A 40 -15.56 -32.93 -5.44
C GLU A 40 -15.45 -34.36 -5.97
N ARG A 41 -16.51 -34.83 -6.63
CA ARG A 41 -16.55 -36.17 -7.26
C ARG A 41 -15.53 -36.27 -8.40
N GLU A 42 -15.44 -35.26 -9.23
CA GLU A 42 -14.50 -35.22 -10.35
C GLU A 42 -13.04 -35.19 -9.87
N LEU A 43 -12.75 -34.45 -8.79
CA LEU A 43 -11.42 -34.35 -8.20
C LEU A 43 -11.08 -35.51 -7.25
N GLY A 44 -12.06 -36.36 -6.90
CA GLY A 44 -11.88 -37.48 -5.99
C GLY A 44 -11.57 -37.07 -4.54
N ALA A 45 -11.89 -35.82 -4.15
CA ALA A 45 -11.59 -35.29 -2.84
C ALA A 45 -12.69 -34.32 -2.36
N ALA A 46 -13.04 -34.39 -1.08
CA ALA A 46 -13.90 -33.39 -0.45
C ALA A 46 -13.14 -32.07 -0.31
N LEU A 47 -13.74 -30.98 -0.79
CA LEU A 47 -13.19 -29.62 -0.71
C LEU A 47 -13.73 -28.86 0.49
N PHE A 48 -14.91 -29.26 0.99
CA PHE A 48 -15.56 -28.67 2.13
C PHE A 48 -16.05 -29.72 3.12
N VAL A 49 -16.13 -29.31 4.38
CA VAL A 49 -16.87 -30.01 5.45
C VAL A 49 -17.93 -29.11 6.03
N ARG A 50 -19.10 -29.66 6.35
CA ARG A 50 -20.15 -28.92 7.06
C ARG A 50 -19.82 -28.91 8.54
N THR A 51 -19.89 -27.74 9.16
CA THR A 51 -19.70 -27.53 10.61
C THR A 51 -20.89 -26.80 11.17
N ALA A 52 -21.01 -26.73 12.50
CA ALA A 52 -22.05 -25.93 13.16
C ALA A 52 -21.98 -24.44 12.81
N ALA A 53 -20.78 -23.93 12.41
CA ALA A 53 -20.56 -22.55 12.01
C ALA A 53 -20.75 -22.31 10.49
N GLY A 54 -21.09 -23.33 9.69
CA GLY A 54 -21.28 -23.24 8.25
C GLY A 54 -20.39 -24.21 7.46
N MET A 55 -19.76 -23.71 6.39
CA MET A 55 -18.86 -24.48 5.53
C MET A 55 -17.42 -24.21 5.88
N SER A 56 -16.62 -25.24 6.11
CA SER A 56 -15.18 -25.13 6.33
C SER A 56 -14.42 -25.76 5.16
N VAL A 57 -13.36 -25.07 4.70
CA VAL A 57 -12.52 -25.56 3.60
C VAL A 57 -11.60 -26.67 4.11
N THR A 58 -11.52 -27.80 3.40
CA THR A 58 -10.61 -28.91 3.75
C THR A 58 -9.17 -28.60 3.35
N PRO A 59 -8.16 -29.38 3.81
CA PRO A 59 -6.79 -29.26 3.31
C PRO A 59 -6.68 -29.42 1.80
N ALA A 60 -7.51 -30.26 1.17
CA ALA A 60 -7.58 -30.39 -0.29
C ALA A 60 -8.16 -29.11 -0.93
N GLY A 61 -9.22 -28.56 -0.35
CA GLY A 61 -9.78 -27.28 -0.79
C GLY A 61 -8.78 -26.13 -0.65
N LEU A 62 -8.06 -26.04 0.46
CA LEU A 62 -7.03 -25.02 0.65
C LEU A 62 -5.93 -25.09 -0.43
N ARG A 63 -5.51 -26.26 -0.84
CA ARG A 63 -4.57 -26.43 -1.97
C ARG A 63 -5.18 -26.02 -3.31
N LEU A 64 -6.48 -26.24 -3.51
CA LEU A 64 -7.15 -25.86 -4.75
C LEU A 64 -7.37 -24.35 -4.89
N VAL A 65 -7.56 -23.61 -3.81
CA VAL A 65 -7.87 -22.16 -3.82
C VAL A 65 -6.92 -21.35 -4.74
N PRO A 66 -5.58 -21.41 -4.61
CA PRO A 66 -4.69 -20.63 -5.46
C PRO A 66 -4.81 -21.02 -6.94
N HIS A 67 -4.94 -22.28 -7.26
CA HIS A 67 -5.06 -22.76 -8.64
C HIS A 67 -6.41 -22.41 -9.27
N ALA A 68 -7.50 -22.51 -8.50
CA ALA A 68 -8.82 -22.10 -8.96
C ALA A 68 -8.87 -20.60 -9.25
N ARG A 69 -8.26 -19.80 -8.38
CA ARG A 69 -8.15 -18.35 -8.55
C ARG A 69 -7.36 -18.00 -9.82
N ALA A 70 -6.18 -18.57 -10.00
CA ALA A 70 -5.36 -18.37 -11.19
C ALA A 70 -6.11 -18.72 -12.49
N ALA A 71 -6.86 -19.83 -12.54
CA ALA A 71 -7.62 -20.23 -13.71
C ALA A 71 -8.77 -19.27 -14.04
N VAL A 72 -9.50 -18.82 -13.02
CA VAL A 72 -10.59 -17.82 -13.17
C VAL A 72 -10.02 -16.50 -13.66
N ASP A 73 -8.91 -16.05 -13.10
CA ASP A 73 -8.26 -14.80 -13.48
C ASP A 73 -7.70 -14.85 -14.89
N ALA A 74 -7.01 -15.94 -15.26
CA ALA A 74 -6.52 -16.14 -16.64
C ALA A 74 -7.64 -16.04 -17.68
N THR A 75 -8.82 -16.57 -17.36
CA THR A 75 -9.96 -16.45 -18.28
C THR A 75 -10.50 -15.03 -18.39
N ARG A 76 -10.55 -14.29 -17.30
CA ARG A 76 -10.92 -12.86 -17.31
C ARG A 76 -9.94 -12.02 -18.14
N TRP A 77 -8.64 -12.33 -18.01
CA TRP A 77 -7.60 -11.70 -18.82
C TRP A 77 -7.73 -12.01 -20.31
N ALA A 78 -7.94 -13.29 -20.65
CA ALA A 78 -8.19 -13.69 -22.04
C ALA A 78 -9.39 -12.99 -22.68
N GLN A 79 -10.49 -12.83 -21.92
CA GLN A 79 -11.66 -12.08 -22.41
C GLN A 79 -11.38 -10.59 -22.63
N ARG A 80 -10.45 -10.01 -21.86
CA ARG A 80 -10.06 -8.59 -22.00
C ARG A 80 -9.08 -8.36 -23.12
N SER A 81 -8.11 -9.25 -23.33
CA SER A 81 -7.12 -9.12 -24.40
C SER A 81 -7.71 -9.08 -25.81
N VAL A 82 -8.95 -9.55 -25.97
CA VAL A 82 -9.68 -9.52 -27.27
C VAL A 82 -10.39 -8.18 -27.49
N ARG A 83 -10.57 -7.35 -26.44
CA ARG A 83 -11.19 -6.03 -26.59
C ARG A 83 -10.16 -5.03 -27.08
N GLU A 84 -10.27 -4.60 -28.32
CA GLU A 84 -9.49 -3.50 -28.90
C GLU A 84 -9.70 -2.22 -28.09
N SER A 85 -8.63 -1.46 -27.83
CA SER A 85 -8.61 -0.24 -27.00
C SER A 85 -8.79 -0.48 -25.50
N HIS A 86 -7.85 -1.16 -24.88
CA HIS A 86 -7.86 -1.30 -23.43
C HIS A 86 -7.21 -0.08 -22.76
N VAL A 87 -8.01 0.77 -22.13
CA VAL A 87 -7.51 1.81 -21.22
C VAL A 87 -6.84 1.14 -20.04
N LEU A 88 -5.56 1.43 -19.79
CA LEU A 88 -4.79 0.89 -18.68
C LEU A 88 -5.32 1.45 -17.35
N ARG A 89 -5.91 0.60 -16.50
CA ARG A 89 -6.44 0.98 -15.20
C ARG A 89 -5.39 0.73 -14.13
N VAL A 90 -4.90 1.81 -13.57
CA VAL A 90 -3.87 1.77 -12.51
C VAL A 90 -4.41 2.43 -11.26
N ALA A 91 -4.22 1.78 -10.12
CA ALA A 91 -4.47 2.42 -8.83
C ALA A 91 -3.15 2.83 -8.18
N VAL A 92 -3.20 3.92 -7.42
CA VAL A 92 -2.07 4.40 -6.64
C VAL A 92 -2.53 4.55 -5.19
N THR A 93 -1.73 4.03 -4.24
CA THR A 93 -2.08 4.18 -2.83
C THR A 93 -1.92 5.64 -2.38
N PRO A 94 -2.83 6.17 -1.55
CA PRO A 94 -2.69 7.52 -0.99
C PRO A 94 -1.34 7.71 -0.28
N GLY A 95 -0.71 8.86 -0.48
CA GLY A 95 0.62 9.17 0.07
C GLY A 95 1.81 8.65 -0.75
N ALA A 96 1.57 8.05 -1.92
CA ALA A 96 2.62 7.76 -2.89
C ALA A 96 3.25 9.06 -3.43
N PRO A 97 4.50 8.99 -3.95
CA PRO A 97 5.13 10.15 -4.58
C PRO A 97 4.21 10.77 -5.65
N PRO A 98 3.98 12.10 -5.62
CA PRO A 98 3.07 12.75 -6.57
C PRO A 98 3.50 12.61 -8.03
N GLN A 99 4.79 12.36 -8.29
CA GLN A 99 5.36 12.12 -9.61
C GLN A 99 4.91 10.79 -10.22
N PHE A 100 4.45 9.84 -9.42
CA PHE A 100 4.05 8.51 -9.91
C PHE A 100 2.89 8.60 -10.91
N ALA A 101 1.89 9.42 -10.67
CA ALA A 101 0.78 9.59 -11.62
C ALA A 101 1.28 10.10 -12.98
N ALA A 102 2.15 11.10 -12.99
CA ALA A 102 2.73 11.64 -14.22
C ALA A 102 3.58 10.59 -14.95
N ALA A 103 4.42 9.84 -14.24
CA ALA A 103 5.24 8.77 -14.80
C ALA A 103 4.37 7.64 -15.41
N ILE A 104 3.28 7.25 -14.73
CA ILE A 104 2.34 6.25 -15.25
C ILE A 104 1.70 6.75 -16.56
N TRP A 105 1.22 7.99 -16.62
CA TRP A 105 0.62 8.55 -17.84
C TRP A 105 1.63 8.63 -19.00
N GLN A 106 2.87 9.03 -18.72
CA GLN A 106 3.94 9.09 -19.74
C GLN A 106 4.28 7.70 -20.27
N ALA A 107 4.43 6.72 -19.40
CA ALA A 107 4.77 5.34 -19.77
C ALA A 107 3.58 4.57 -20.37
N ALA A 108 2.35 4.94 -20.06
CA ALA A 108 1.16 4.29 -20.58
C ALA A 108 1.03 4.48 -22.10
N GLY A 109 1.45 5.62 -22.63
CA GLY A 109 1.32 5.94 -24.06
C GLY A 109 -0.15 6.01 -24.49
N ASP A 110 -0.46 5.48 -25.68
CA ASP A 110 -1.82 5.32 -26.20
C ASP A 110 -2.21 3.81 -26.16
N PRO A 111 -3.30 3.40 -25.51
CA PRO A 111 -4.34 4.20 -24.87
C PRO A 111 -3.95 4.80 -23.51
N VAL A 112 -4.56 5.94 -23.17
CA VAL A 112 -4.31 6.67 -21.92
C VAL A 112 -4.64 5.83 -20.69
N ALA A 113 -3.83 5.94 -19.63
CA ALA A 113 -4.12 5.30 -18.36
C ALA A 113 -5.23 6.03 -17.59
N GLU A 114 -6.13 5.26 -17.00
CA GLU A 114 -7.05 5.73 -15.95
C GLU A 114 -6.39 5.47 -14.59
N ILE A 115 -6.10 6.54 -13.84
CA ILE A 115 -5.45 6.44 -12.54
C ILE A 115 -6.47 6.78 -11.44
N THR A 116 -6.57 5.90 -10.44
CA THR A 116 -7.46 6.08 -9.30
C THR A 116 -6.72 5.96 -7.98
N ASP A 117 -7.16 6.70 -6.96
CA ASP A 117 -6.71 6.48 -5.58
C ASP A 117 -7.41 5.25 -5.00
N MET A 118 -6.62 4.31 -4.47
CA MET A 118 -7.17 3.08 -3.87
C MET A 118 -6.23 2.55 -2.80
N GLN A 119 -6.76 2.12 -1.66
CA GLN A 119 -5.98 1.54 -0.58
C GLN A 119 -5.34 0.20 -0.98
N THR A 120 -4.19 -0.16 -0.41
CA THR A 120 -3.46 -1.39 -0.73
C THR A 120 -4.34 -2.65 -0.67
N ALA A 121 -5.19 -2.80 0.34
CA ALA A 121 -6.07 -3.97 0.47
C ALA A 121 -7.12 -4.04 -0.65
N GLU A 122 -7.67 -2.90 -1.05
CA GLU A 122 -8.62 -2.79 -2.17
C GLU A 122 -7.94 -3.09 -3.51
N GLN A 123 -6.72 -2.55 -3.72
CA GLN A 123 -5.93 -2.83 -4.91
C GLN A 123 -5.66 -4.32 -5.09
N LEU A 124 -5.26 -5.02 -4.02
CA LEU A 124 -5.02 -6.46 -4.06
C LEU A 124 -6.28 -7.24 -4.45
N SER A 125 -7.43 -6.83 -3.94
CA SER A 125 -8.72 -7.43 -4.31
C SER A 125 -9.08 -7.16 -5.77
N ALA A 126 -8.90 -5.92 -6.24
CA ALA A 126 -9.19 -5.49 -7.60
C ALA A 126 -8.24 -6.14 -8.63
N LEU A 127 -6.94 -6.26 -8.32
CA LEU A 127 -5.94 -6.97 -9.14
C LEU A 127 -6.32 -8.45 -9.30
N ARG A 128 -6.66 -9.13 -8.21
CA ARG A 128 -7.09 -10.54 -8.25
C ARG A 128 -8.43 -10.71 -8.97
N ALA A 129 -9.37 -9.79 -8.79
CA ALA A 129 -10.64 -9.79 -9.53
C ALA A 129 -10.46 -9.39 -10.99
N GLY A 130 -9.30 -8.84 -11.35
CA GLY A 130 -9.01 -8.34 -12.68
C GLY A 130 -9.83 -7.12 -13.06
N THR A 131 -10.30 -6.33 -12.13
CA THR A 131 -10.93 -5.02 -12.36
C THR A 131 -9.90 -3.89 -12.40
N LEU A 132 -8.67 -4.17 -11.97
CA LEU A 132 -7.49 -3.32 -12.03
C LEU A 132 -6.39 -4.05 -12.80
N ASP A 133 -5.61 -3.35 -13.61
CA ASP A 133 -4.54 -3.93 -14.43
C ASP A 133 -3.19 -3.89 -13.71
N ALA A 134 -2.88 -2.77 -13.06
CA ALA A 134 -1.72 -2.64 -12.19
C ALA A 134 -2.03 -1.75 -11.00
N GLY A 135 -1.24 -1.88 -9.93
CA GLY A 135 -1.41 -1.05 -8.73
C GLY A 135 -0.09 -0.70 -8.07
N VAL A 136 0.06 0.54 -7.66
CA VAL A 136 1.17 0.98 -6.82
C VAL A 136 0.73 0.88 -5.36
N LEU A 137 1.25 -0.10 -4.65
CA LEU A 137 0.83 -0.42 -3.29
C LEU A 137 2.00 -0.53 -2.30
N LEU A 138 1.67 -0.59 -1.03
CA LEU A 138 2.62 -0.67 0.08
C LEU A 138 3.04 -2.10 0.38
N LEU A 139 4.33 -2.31 0.61
CA LEU A 139 4.91 -3.58 1.06
C LEU A 139 5.31 -3.51 2.56
N PRO A 140 5.26 -4.65 3.27
CA PRO A 140 4.85 -5.97 2.83
C PRO A 140 3.34 -6.12 2.63
N ALA A 141 2.95 -6.97 1.67
CA ALA A 141 1.57 -7.32 1.37
C ALA A 141 1.47 -8.78 0.90
N ASP A 142 0.29 -9.38 0.97
CA ASP A 142 0.07 -10.72 0.40
C ASP A 142 0.00 -10.63 -1.14
N LEU A 143 1.06 -11.06 -1.81
CA LEU A 143 1.20 -11.03 -3.26
C LEU A 143 0.94 -12.39 -3.94
N ALA A 144 0.30 -13.33 -3.27
CA ALA A 144 -0.01 -14.63 -3.88
C ALA A 144 -0.79 -14.46 -5.19
N GLY A 145 -0.25 -15.02 -6.29
CA GLY A 145 -0.80 -14.91 -7.65
C GLY A 145 -0.54 -13.57 -8.35
N LEU A 146 0.32 -12.72 -7.80
CA LEU A 146 0.69 -11.43 -8.36
C LEU A 146 2.21 -11.35 -8.54
N GLU A 147 2.65 -10.67 -9.61
CA GLU A 147 4.03 -10.24 -9.81
C GLU A 147 4.20 -8.79 -9.33
N HIS A 148 5.43 -8.42 -9.00
CA HIS A 148 5.71 -7.06 -8.57
C HIS A 148 7.13 -6.61 -8.90
N ALA A 149 7.31 -5.30 -8.95
CA ALA A 149 8.62 -4.65 -8.93
C ALA A 149 8.62 -3.53 -7.87
N VAL A 150 9.63 -3.50 -7.02
CA VAL A 150 9.79 -2.42 -6.03
C VAL A 150 10.18 -1.15 -6.78
N VAL A 151 9.42 -0.08 -6.58
CA VAL A 151 9.60 1.21 -7.26
C VAL A 151 10.10 2.32 -6.32
N ALA A 152 9.97 2.13 -5.01
CA ALA A 152 10.58 3.00 -4.01
C ALA A 152 10.83 2.24 -2.70
N ASP A 153 11.93 2.54 -2.05
CA ASP A 153 12.26 2.07 -0.69
C ASP A 153 12.98 3.20 0.05
N VAL A 154 12.25 3.88 0.93
CA VAL A 154 12.70 5.10 1.58
C VAL A 154 12.43 5.10 3.07
N GLU A 155 13.19 5.89 3.80
CA GLU A 155 13.02 6.05 5.24
C GLU A 155 11.82 6.94 5.55
N LEU A 156 11.09 6.61 6.61
CA LEU A 156 10.13 7.49 7.23
C LEU A 156 10.84 8.46 8.16
N GLY A 157 10.35 9.68 8.18
CA GLY A 157 10.66 10.65 9.24
C GLY A 157 9.40 10.96 10.04
N VAL A 158 9.57 11.84 11.00
CA VAL A 158 8.50 12.35 11.86
C VAL A 158 7.94 13.63 11.25
N VAL A 159 6.64 13.69 11.07
CA VAL A 159 5.92 14.90 10.63
C VAL A 159 5.14 15.47 11.81
N VAL A 160 5.33 16.75 12.07
CA VAL A 160 4.67 17.52 13.13
C VAL A 160 4.28 18.91 12.62
N ALA A 161 3.41 19.60 13.33
CA ALA A 161 3.19 21.02 13.08
C ALA A 161 4.45 21.85 13.36
N ASP A 162 4.63 22.99 12.66
CA ASP A 162 5.82 23.86 12.83
C ASP A 162 5.99 24.38 14.26
N GLY A 163 4.89 24.52 15.02
CA GLY A 163 4.91 24.92 16.43
C GLY A 163 5.15 23.78 17.43
N HIS A 164 5.32 22.55 16.98
CA HIS A 164 5.51 21.40 17.85
C HIS A 164 6.92 21.39 18.48
N ARG A 165 7.05 20.86 19.71
CA ARG A 165 8.34 20.79 20.45
C ARG A 165 9.49 20.12 19.67
N LEU A 166 9.15 19.20 18.78
CA LEU A 166 10.13 18.46 17.96
C LEU A 166 10.52 19.17 16.66
N ALA A 167 9.77 20.17 16.22
CA ALA A 167 9.93 20.78 14.89
C ALA A 167 11.30 21.42 14.64
N GLN A 168 12.00 21.84 15.71
CA GLN A 168 13.32 22.47 15.61
C GLN A 168 14.49 21.50 15.73
N GLN A 169 14.23 20.19 15.88
CA GLN A 169 15.27 19.18 15.96
C GLN A 169 15.82 18.84 14.58
N GLN A 170 17.13 18.61 14.48
CA GLN A 170 17.78 18.23 13.21
C GLN A 170 17.57 16.76 12.89
N ALA A 171 17.50 15.90 13.89
CA ALA A 171 17.20 14.49 13.80
C ALA A 171 16.61 13.99 15.12
N LEU A 172 15.82 12.92 15.08
CA LEU A 172 15.14 12.35 16.24
C LEU A 172 15.59 10.92 16.50
N ARG A 173 15.50 10.51 17.75
CA ARG A 173 15.52 9.12 18.18
C ARG A 173 14.11 8.71 18.55
N TRP A 174 13.83 7.43 18.55
CA TRP A 174 12.52 6.92 18.97
C TRP A 174 12.14 7.34 20.39
N THR A 175 13.14 7.48 21.28
CA THR A 175 12.95 7.96 22.66
C THR A 175 12.48 9.41 22.74
N ASP A 176 12.77 10.25 21.74
CA ASP A 176 12.33 11.65 21.72
C ASP A 176 10.82 11.78 21.46
N LEU A 177 10.19 10.71 20.98
CA LEU A 177 8.75 10.62 20.67
C LEU A 177 7.92 10.22 21.91
N GLU A 178 8.53 9.99 23.05
CA GLU A 178 7.84 9.57 24.27
C GLU A 178 6.75 10.56 24.67
N GLY A 179 5.58 10.03 25.02
CA GLY A 179 4.40 10.81 25.37
C GLY A 179 3.57 11.32 24.19
N SER A 180 4.09 11.28 22.96
CA SER A 180 3.37 11.75 21.77
C SER A 180 2.32 10.73 21.28
N ALA A 181 1.20 11.23 20.78
CA ALA A 181 0.22 10.42 20.05
C ALA A 181 0.61 10.29 18.57
N LEU A 182 0.35 9.11 17.98
CA LEU A 182 0.61 8.83 16.56
C LEU A 182 -0.67 9.01 15.75
N LEU A 183 -0.64 9.87 14.75
CA LEU A 183 -1.65 9.97 13.71
C LEU A 183 -1.30 8.99 12.59
N TRP A 184 -2.09 7.93 12.43
CA TRP A 184 -1.79 6.82 11.53
C TRP A 184 -3.03 6.39 10.75
N PHE A 185 -2.85 5.72 9.62
CA PHE A 185 -3.98 5.21 8.83
C PHE A 185 -4.59 3.94 9.44
N ALA A 186 -5.82 3.60 9.04
CA ALA A 186 -6.50 2.39 9.49
C ALA A 186 -5.73 1.14 9.07
N ARG A 187 -5.52 0.20 10.00
CA ARG A 187 -4.80 -1.05 9.72
C ARG A 187 -5.40 -1.83 8.54
N SER A 188 -6.74 -1.78 8.36
CA SER A 188 -7.45 -2.42 7.26
C SER A 188 -7.01 -1.95 5.86
N ALA A 189 -6.47 -0.73 5.74
CA ALA A 189 -6.04 -0.17 4.46
C ALA A 189 -4.79 -0.86 3.88
N ALA A 190 -3.83 -1.25 4.75
CA ALA A 190 -2.58 -1.94 4.37
C ALA A 190 -2.05 -2.76 5.56
N PRO A 191 -2.67 -3.91 5.91
CA PRO A 191 -2.37 -4.64 7.14
C PRO A 191 -0.90 -5.02 7.30
N GLY A 192 -0.29 -5.57 6.26
CA GLY A 192 1.10 -6.02 6.29
C GLY A 192 2.08 -4.87 6.53
N TYR A 193 1.92 -3.77 5.81
CA TYR A 193 2.74 -2.57 6.01
C TYR A 193 2.53 -1.94 7.40
N TYR A 194 1.27 -1.84 7.84
CA TYR A 194 0.95 -1.34 9.18
C TYR A 194 1.68 -2.13 10.27
N ASP A 195 1.61 -3.46 10.19
CA ASP A 195 2.23 -4.35 11.18
C ASP A 195 3.76 -4.29 11.13
N ALA A 196 4.37 -4.17 9.94
CA ALA A 196 5.82 -4.03 9.78
C ALA A 196 6.36 -2.72 10.40
N VAL A 197 5.68 -1.61 10.19
CA VAL A 197 6.07 -0.34 10.81
C VAL A 197 5.84 -0.37 12.31
N ARG A 198 4.72 -0.96 12.77
CA ARG A 198 4.46 -1.17 14.21
C ARG A 198 5.56 -1.99 14.87
N GLU A 199 6.03 -3.05 14.21
CA GLU A 199 7.15 -3.85 14.71
C GLU A 199 8.44 -3.02 14.83
N SER A 200 8.70 -2.12 13.87
CA SER A 200 9.89 -1.25 13.90
C SER A 200 9.90 -0.35 15.13
N TRP A 201 8.80 0.36 15.43
CA TRP A 201 8.75 1.22 16.61
C TRP A 201 8.73 0.43 17.92
N THR A 202 8.10 -0.76 17.95
CA THR A 202 8.11 -1.62 19.14
C THR A 202 9.51 -2.17 19.43
N ARG A 203 10.24 -2.57 18.38
CA ARG A 203 11.64 -3.03 18.50
C ARG A 203 12.56 -1.91 19.00
N ALA A 204 12.29 -0.69 18.57
CA ALA A 204 13.00 0.51 19.04
C ALA A 204 12.61 0.97 20.46
N GLY A 205 11.68 0.27 21.11
CA GLY A 205 11.24 0.57 22.48
C GLY A 205 10.24 1.71 22.60
N TRP A 206 9.71 2.24 21.47
CA TRP A 206 8.70 3.30 21.51
C TRP A 206 7.28 2.72 21.45
N GLN A 207 6.40 3.32 22.25
CA GLN A 207 4.95 3.10 22.18
C GLN A 207 4.24 4.44 22.15
N PRO A 208 3.40 4.71 21.13
CA PRO A 208 2.60 5.93 21.08
C PRO A 208 1.67 6.02 22.30
N ALA A 209 1.51 7.20 22.88
CA ALA A 209 0.54 7.44 23.96
C ALA A 209 -0.89 7.10 23.52
N ALA A 210 -1.20 7.31 22.24
CA ALA A 210 -2.43 6.89 21.58
C ALA A 210 -2.17 6.74 20.08
N ILE A 211 -2.93 5.88 19.39
CA ILE A 211 -2.98 5.85 17.93
C ILE A 211 -4.33 6.44 17.52
N ARG A 212 -4.29 7.52 16.74
CA ARG A 212 -5.46 8.18 16.15
C ARG A 212 -5.52 7.87 14.67
N GLU A 213 -6.70 7.49 14.18
CA GLU A 213 -6.87 7.23 12.75
C GLU A 213 -6.87 8.54 11.96
N SER A 214 -5.97 8.66 10.99
CA SER A 214 -5.85 9.83 10.14
C SER A 214 -6.80 9.76 8.93
N SER A 215 -7.32 10.90 8.53
CA SER A 215 -8.01 11.04 7.26
C SER A 215 -7.05 10.85 6.07
N PRO A 216 -7.45 10.17 4.98
CA PRO A 216 -6.69 10.15 3.74
C PRO A 216 -6.69 11.52 3.03
N ARG A 217 -7.59 12.44 3.42
CA ARG A 217 -7.67 13.79 2.86
C ARG A 217 -6.60 14.68 3.47
N ARG A 218 -5.68 15.18 2.62
CA ARG A 218 -4.56 16.00 3.09
C ARG A 218 -4.96 17.18 3.97
N ALA A 219 -5.99 17.93 3.59
CA ALA A 219 -6.43 19.09 4.39
C ALA A 219 -6.82 18.72 5.83
N LEU A 220 -7.50 17.55 6.00
CA LEU A 220 -7.85 17.07 7.33
C LEU A 220 -6.62 16.56 8.08
N PHE A 221 -5.74 15.81 7.42
CA PHE A 221 -4.48 15.35 8.01
C PHE A 221 -3.64 16.52 8.54
N THR A 222 -3.48 17.59 7.74
CA THR A 222 -2.75 18.80 8.16
C THR A 222 -3.42 19.48 9.35
N ALA A 223 -4.76 19.59 9.34
CA ALA A 223 -5.51 20.17 10.46
C ALA A 223 -5.39 19.33 11.74
N GLU A 224 -5.47 18.00 11.63
CA GLU A 224 -5.34 17.07 12.75
C GLU A 224 -3.96 17.18 13.44
N LEU A 225 -2.88 17.36 12.66
CA LEU A 225 -1.55 17.63 13.21
C LEU A 225 -1.47 19.02 13.85
N GLY A 226 -2.04 20.06 13.21
CA GLY A 226 -1.97 21.43 13.67
C GLY A 226 -2.72 21.70 14.98
N PHE A 227 -3.84 21.02 15.19
CA PHE A 227 -4.70 21.21 16.37
C PHE A 227 -4.60 20.10 17.41
N GLY A 228 -3.83 19.06 17.14
CA GLY A 228 -3.84 17.81 17.92
C GLY A 228 -3.06 17.82 19.24
N GLY A 229 -2.33 18.89 19.59
CA GLY A 229 -1.42 18.92 20.74
C GLY A 229 -0.12 18.17 20.46
N ASP A 230 0.32 17.28 21.37
CA ASP A 230 1.52 16.45 21.15
C ASP A 230 1.20 15.25 20.24
N VAL A 231 0.97 15.53 18.95
CA VAL A 231 0.63 14.57 17.90
C VAL A 231 1.67 14.61 16.80
N LEU A 232 2.08 13.45 16.35
CA LEU A 232 3.01 13.28 15.23
C LEU A 232 2.49 12.24 14.22
N ALA A 233 3.07 12.24 13.04
CA ALA A 233 2.87 11.17 12.04
C ALA A 233 4.22 10.65 11.53
N LEU A 234 4.27 9.41 11.07
CA LEU A 234 5.44 8.83 10.39
C LEU A 234 5.20 8.88 8.88
N ARG A 235 5.97 9.68 8.16
CA ARG A 235 5.78 9.92 6.71
C ARG A 235 7.12 10.07 5.99
N PRO A 236 7.17 9.80 4.68
CA PRO A 236 8.34 10.16 3.87
C PRO A 236 8.44 11.68 3.68
N ALA A 237 9.64 12.17 3.35
CA ALA A 237 9.91 13.61 3.26
C ALA A 237 9.03 14.35 2.24
N TRP A 238 8.67 13.72 1.11
CA TRP A 238 7.81 14.34 0.10
C TRP A 238 6.36 14.60 0.53
N ASP A 239 5.95 14.02 1.67
CA ASP A 239 4.60 14.24 2.20
C ASP A 239 4.45 15.60 2.92
N VAL A 240 5.54 16.34 3.10
CA VAL A 240 5.53 17.72 3.59
C VAL A 240 5.82 18.68 2.44
N ARG A 241 4.93 19.66 2.24
CA ARG A 241 5.04 20.65 1.16
C ARG A 241 5.31 22.03 1.74
N PRO A 242 6.02 22.89 1.03
CA PRO A 242 6.17 24.29 1.42
C PRO A 242 4.82 24.96 1.66
N GLY A 243 4.65 25.58 2.83
CA GLY A 243 3.42 26.28 3.20
C GLY A 243 2.35 25.42 3.89
N ASP A 244 2.58 24.12 4.12
CA ASP A 244 1.64 23.28 4.87
C ASP A 244 1.58 23.60 6.37
N GLY A 245 2.55 24.34 6.90
CA GLY A 245 2.69 24.55 8.36
C GLY A 245 3.17 23.30 9.08
N LEU A 246 3.84 22.39 8.35
CA LEU A 246 4.36 21.13 8.86
C LEU A 246 5.87 21.03 8.66
N SER A 247 6.54 20.41 9.62
CA SER A 247 7.96 20.09 9.57
C SER A 247 8.16 18.59 9.49
N TRP A 248 9.09 18.15 8.62
CA TRP A 248 9.56 16.77 8.54
C TRP A 248 10.95 16.66 9.16
N ILE A 249 11.14 15.71 10.08
CA ILE A 249 12.38 15.50 10.79
C ILE A 249 12.82 14.04 10.60
N PRO A 250 14.05 13.79 10.13
CA PRO A 250 14.59 12.44 9.96
C PRO A 250 14.87 11.77 11.30
N PHE A 251 14.94 10.45 11.31
CA PHE A 251 15.55 9.72 12.41
C PHE A 251 17.07 9.75 12.29
N ALA A 252 17.76 9.82 13.44
CA ALA A 252 19.23 9.77 13.51
C ALA A 252 19.77 8.37 13.18
N ALA A 253 18.99 7.33 13.47
CA ALA A 253 19.29 5.92 13.18
C ALA A 253 17.99 5.09 13.22
N GLU A 254 18.02 3.90 12.61
CA GLU A 254 16.96 2.87 12.69
C GLU A 254 15.57 3.39 12.27
N ALA A 255 15.52 4.23 11.25
CA ALA A 255 14.26 4.71 10.70
C ALA A 255 13.39 3.55 10.21
N ALA A 256 12.09 3.62 10.47
CA ALA A 256 11.14 2.75 9.77
C ALA A 256 11.15 3.08 8.28
N ARG A 257 10.82 2.10 7.43
CA ARG A 257 10.86 2.27 5.98
C ARG A 257 9.50 2.10 5.35
N ILE A 258 9.27 2.81 4.26
CA ILE A 258 8.12 2.63 3.39
C ILE A 258 8.61 2.12 2.04
N ARG A 259 8.03 1.02 1.57
CA ARG A 259 8.31 0.46 0.25
C ARG A 259 7.06 0.47 -0.59
N TYR A 260 7.20 0.99 -1.79
CA TYR A 260 6.17 0.94 -2.83
C TYR A 260 6.55 -0.06 -3.89
N ALA A 261 5.59 -0.80 -4.39
CA ALA A 261 5.77 -1.69 -5.52
C ALA A 261 4.66 -1.47 -6.55
N LEU A 262 5.02 -1.49 -7.82
CA LEU A 262 4.05 -1.72 -8.88
C LEU A 262 3.75 -3.22 -8.92
N VAL A 263 2.48 -3.58 -8.89
CA VAL A 263 1.98 -4.96 -8.78
C VAL A 263 0.97 -5.22 -9.88
N TRP A 264 1.02 -6.41 -10.50
CA TRP A 264 0.12 -6.85 -11.57
C TRP A 264 -0.15 -8.35 -11.48
N ASN A 265 -1.13 -8.84 -12.22
CA ASN A 265 -1.46 -10.26 -12.22
C ASN A 265 -0.43 -11.07 -13.02
N THR A 266 0.05 -12.22 -12.51
CA THR A 266 0.99 -13.12 -13.20
C THR A 266 0.46 -13.66 -14.53
N ALA A 267 -0.86 -13.72 -14.68
CA ALA A 267 -1.51 -14.20 -15.91
C ALA A 267 -1.62 -13.10 -17.00
N ASP A 268 -1.19 -11.87 -16.71
CA ASP A 268 -1.27 -10.77 -17.67
C ASP A 268 -0.13 -10.86 -18.70
N SER A 269 -0.50 -10.86 -19.99
CA SER A 269 0.44 -10.86 -21.10
C SER A 269 1.25 -9.55 -21.23
N ALA A 270 0.82 -8.48 -20.56
CA ALA A 270 1.46 -7.17 -20.58
C ALA A 270 2.59 -7.01 -19.54
N ALA A 271 3.07 -8.10 -18.93
CA ALA A 271 4.09 -8.04 -17.87
C ALA A 271 5.37 -7.26 -18.27
N ALA A 272 5.78 -7.30 -19.53
CA ALA A 272 6.92 -6.52 -20.03
C ALA A 272 6.66 -5.01 -19.88
N ARG A 273 5.46 -4.54 -20.27
CA ARG A 273 5.03 -3.15 -20.14
C ARG A 273 5.01 -2.68 -18.69
N TYR A 274 4.55 -3.53 -17.77
CA TYR A 274 4.54 -3.17 -16.34
C TYR A 274 5.94 -3.03 -15.77
N ARG A 275 6.91 -3.84 -16.24
CA ARG A 275 8.31 -3.68 -15.83
C ARG A 275 8.93 -2.38 -16.34
N GLU A 276 8.58 -1.93 -17.54
CA GLU A 276 8.98 -0.63 -18.08
C GLU A 276 8.38 0.51 -17.24
N ILE A 277 7.07 0.47 -16.97
CA ILE A 277 6.41 1.43 -16.07
C ILE A 277 7.08 1.44 -14.69
N ALA A 278 7.42 0.27 -14.14
CA ALA A 278 8.09 0.19 -12.85
C ALA A 278 9.48 0.84 -12.86
N ALA A 279 10.23 0.71 -13.95
CA ALA A 279 11.52 1.36 -14.10
C ALA A 279 11.38 2.89 -14.15
N ASP A 280 10.39 3.40 -14.87
CA ASP A 280 10.09 4.84 -14.94
C ASP A 280 9.65 5.38 -13.57
N LEU A 281 8.82 4.63 -12.83
CA LEU A 281 8.43 4.98 -11.47
C LEU A 281 9.63 5.04 -10.52
N ALA A 282 10.55 4.07 -10.62
CA ALA A 282 11.76 4.07 -9.78
C ALA A 282 12.65 5.29 -10.06
N CYS A 283 12.73 5.74 -11.31
CA CYS A 283 13.44 6.97 -11.67
C CYS A 283 12.72 8.26 -11.21
N ALA A 284 11.40 8.20 -11.02
CA ALA A 284 10.59 9.35 -10.62
C ALA A 284 10.57 9.60 -9.10
N VAL A 285 11.15 8.71 -8.29
CA VAL A 285 11.19 8.88 -6.82
C VAL A 285 12.01 10.11 -6.48
N PRO A 286 11.47 11.07 -5.69
CA PRO A 286 12.24 12.22 -5.26
C PRO A 286 13.46 11.77 -4.43
N PRO A 287 14.64 12.36 -4.61
CA PRO A 287 15.75 12.12 -3.71
C PRO A 287 15.33 12.46 -2.28
N GLN A 288 15.67 11.59 -1.31
CA GLN A 288 15.45 11.92 0.09
C GLN A 288 16.27 13.16 0.42
N ALA A 289 15.59 14.24 0.77
CA ALA A 289 16.24 15.43 1.30
C ALA A 289 16.84 15.04 2.66
N HIS A 290 18.13 14.71 2.69
CA HIS A 290 18.86 14.82 3.94
C HIS A 290 18.83 16.30 4.33
N PRO A 291 18.47 16.65 5.56
CA PRO A 291 18.49 18.03 6.00
C PRO A 291 19.89 18.56 5.74
N VAL A 292 19.98 19.57 4.86
CA VAL A 292 21.21 20.35 4.73
C VAL A 292 21.41 20.98 6.11
N PRO A 293 22.52 20.71 6.79
CA PRO A 293 22.78 21.35 8.07
C PRO A 293 22.65 22.86 7.86
N PRO A 294 22.00 23.63 8.76
CA PRO A 294 21.81 25.04 8.60
C PRO A 294 23.20 25.64 8.35
N ARG A 295 23.34 26.36 7.23
CA ARG A 295 24.58 27.08 6.90
C ARG A 295 24.84 28.05 8.05
N GLY A 296 25.81 27.66 8.86
CA GLY A 296 26.19 28.03 10.16
C GLY A 296 26.17 29.48 10.52
N GLN A 297 26.06 29.60 11.74
CA GLN A 297 26.64 30.65 12.59
C GLN A 297 28.13 30.91 12.38
N ASP A 298 28.84 30.10 11.58
CA ASP A 298 30.28 30.32 11.24
C ASP A 298 30.51 31.51 10.35
N ALA A 299 29.54 31.93 9.52
CA ALA A 299 29.69 33.15 8.71
C ALA A 299 29.67 34.43 9.56
N ARG A 300 29.03 34.42 10.72
CA ARG A 300 29.03 35.56 11.65
C ARG A 300 30.28 35.59 12.52
N ARG A 301 30.89 34.45 12.86
CA ARG A 301 32.15 34.39 13.58
C ARG A 301 33.33 34.79 12.70
N SER A 302 33.32 34.43 11.41
CA SER A 302 34.37 34.86 10.48
C SER A 302 34.33 36.36 10.20
N ALA A 303 33.10 36.93 10.06
CA ALA A 303 32.96 38.39 9.87
C ALA A 303 33.36 39.20 11.13
N GLN A 304 33.12 38.65 12.33
CA GLN A 304 33.50 39.28 13.59
C GLN A 304 35.03 39.25 13.81
N LEU A 305 35.69 38.17 13.40
CA LEU A 305 37.16 38.02 13.48
C LEU A 305 37.90 38.86 12.44
N GLU A 306 37.30 39.19 11.28
CA GLU A 306 37.83 40.15 10.33
C GLU A 306 37.64 41.60 10.74
N SER A 307 36.53 41.92 11.44
CA SER A 307 36.28 43.26 11.98
C SER A 307 37.23 43.65 13.11
N ASP A 308 37.66 42.69 13.93
CA ASP A 308 38.59 42.92 15.07
C ASP A 308 40.07 42.99 14.63
N ARG A 309 40.38 42.73 13.33
CA ARG A 309 41.73 42.87 12.77
C ARG A 309 42.00 44.17 12.06
N VAL A 310 41.03 45.04 11.93
CA VAL A 310 41.16 46.37 11.28
C VAL A 310 40.71 47.45 12.25
N ALA A 311 41.43 47.63 13.33
CA ALA A 311 41.45 48.86 14.12
C ALA A 311 42.89 49.25 14.40
N PRO A 312 43.26 50.49 14.12
CA PRO A 312 44.62 50.98 14.18
C PRO A 312 45.20 51.04 15.60
#